data_d7d4ff35e45eb7f5ad58ad6bb7181750
#
_entry.id   d7d4ff35e45eb7f5ad58ad6bb7181750
#
_cell.length_a   1.000
_cell.length_b   1.000
_cell.length_c   1.000
_cell.angle_alpha   90.00
_cell.angle_beta   90.00
_cell.angle_gamma   90.00
#
_symmetry.space_group_name_H-M   'P 1'
#
loop_
_entity.id
_entity.type
_entity.pdbx_description
1 polymer ?
#
loop_
_entity_poly.entity_id
_entity_poly.type
_entity_poly.pdbx_seq_one_letter_code
_entity_poly.pdbx_strand_id
1 'polypeptide(L)'
;EVRRNIIEQLLRKYSFDVPERMVENSLSGLIERMKRVSPGEVDEELIRERARGEAIRQIRSRLILDAIAEAENIQVSDKDVEEKIAEIAQSKKTDPVKLKESIASEDRLEDLREELLRERTLEFLVRNAKITISKVH
;
A
#
# COMPACT_ATOMS: atom_id res chain seq x y z
N GLU A 1 6.97 13.75 1.97
CA GLU A 1 6.36 14.94 2.59
C GLU A 1 5.05 15.34 1.90
N VAL A 2 5.11 15.62 0.60
CA VAL A 2 3.91 15.95 -0.16
C VAL A 2 2.94 14.77 -0.17
N ARG A 3 3.45 13.57 -0.36
CA ARG A 3 2.63 12.34 -0.36
C ARG A 3 1.94 12.14 0.98
N ARG A 4 2.65 12.33 2.07
CA ARG A 4 2.08 12.21 3.41
C ARG A 4 0.97 13.24 3.64
N ASN A 5 1.19 14.48 3.24
CA ASN A 5 0.20 15.55 3.39
C ASN A 5 -1.07 15.26 2.59
N ILE A 6 -0.93 14.71 1.38
CA ILE A 6 -2.07 14.34 0.55
C ILE A 6 -2.88 13.24 1.24
N ILE A 7 -2.22 12.22 1.76
CA ILE A 7 -2.89 11.13 2.47
C ILE A 7 -3.60 11.67 3.71
N GLU A 8 -2.96 12.54 4.47
CA GLU A 8 -3.57 13.16 5.65
C GLU A 8 -4.85 13.93 5.29
N GLN A 9 -4.80 14.71 4.22
CA GLN A 9 -5.95 15.46 3.76
C GLN A 9 -7.08 14.55 3.30
N LEU A 10 -6.76 13.47 2.60
CA LEU A 10 -7.76 12.50 2.17
C LEU A 10 -8.41 11.79 3.34
N LEU A 11 -7.64 11.45 4.37
CA LEU A 11 -8.16 10.81 5.58
C LEU A 11 -9.08 11.74 6.37
N ARG A 12 -8.82 13.03 6.35
CA ARG A 12 -9.69 14.03 6.98
C ARG A 12 -10.97 14.25 6.20
N LYS A 13 -10.86 14.27 4.87
CA LYS A 13 -11.99 14.54 3.99
C LYS A 13 -12.95 13.36 3.90
N TYR A 14 -12.42 12.15 3.83
CA TYR A 14 -13.20 10.93 3.66
C TYR A 14 -13.09 10.06 4.90
N SER A 15 -14.06 10.22 5.81
CA SER A 15 -14.16 9.42 7.01
C SER A 15 -15.32 8.44 6.86
N PHE A 16 -15.02 7.16 6.87
CA PHE A 16 -15.99 6.09 6.77
C PHE A 16 -15.54 4.90 7.60
N ASP A 17 -16.48 4.04 7.95
CA ASP A 17 -16.16 2.85 8.72
C ASP A 17 -15.45 1.82 7.83
N VAL A 18 -14.36 1.28 8.34
CA VAL A 18 -13.60 0.24 7.65
C VAL A 18 -14.18 -1.13 8.05
N PRO A 19 -14.32 -2.06 7.09
CA PRO A 19 -14.83 -3.39 7.45
C PRO A 19 -13.96 -4.05 8.54
N GLU A 20 -14.61 -4.51 9.61
CA GLU A 20 -13.92 -5.13 10.74
C GLU A 20 -13.07 -6.33 10.31
N ARG A 21 -13.54 -7.07 9.32
CA ARG A 21 -12.80 -8.21 8.78
C ARG A 21 -11.43 -7.81 8.23
N MET A 22 -11.36 -6.66 7.56
CA MET A 22 -10.09 -6.15 7.02
C MET A 22 -9.14 -5.76 8.14
N VAL A 23 -9.67 -5.12 9.18
CA VAL A 23 -8.89 -4.73 10.35
C VAL A 23 -8.33 -5.98 11.03
N GLU A 24 -9.16 -6.99 11.25
CA GLU A 24 -8.77 -8.23 11.89
C GLU A 24 -7.71 -8.97 11.09
N ASN A 25 -7.86 -9.04 9.76
CA ASN A 25 -6.86 -9.66 8.89
C ASN A 25 -5.52 -8.95 8.96
N SER A 26 -5.54 -7.62 8.98
CA SER A 26 -4.33 -6.81 9.10
C SER A 26 -3.60 -7.06 10.41
N LEU A 27 -4.34 -7.09 11.52
CA LEU A 27 -3.78 -7.33 12.84
C LEU A 27 -3.23 -8.75 12.98
N SER A 28 -3.95 -9.74 12.45
CA SER A 28 -3.50 -11.13 12.47
C SER A 28 -2.19 -11.30 11.70
N GLY A 29 -2.07 -10.64 10.55
CA GLY A 29 -0.84 -10.67 9.76
C GLY A 29 0.33 -10.04 10.50
N LEU A 30 0.10 -8.93 11.19
CA LEU A 30 1.13 -8.28 12.00
C LEU A 30 1.59 -9.20 13.14
N ILE A 31 0.65 -9.81 13.84
CA ILE A 31 0.94 -10.72 14.95
C ILE A 31 1.78 -11.91 14.47
N GLU A 32 1.40 -12.50 13.34
CA GLU A 32 2.16 -13.62 12.77
C GLU A 32 3.60 -13.23 12.44
N ARG A 33 3.80 -12.05 11.86
CA ARG A 33 5.14 -11.55 11.56
C ARG A 33 5.96 -11.36 12.83
N MET A 34 5.35 -10.81 13.87
CA MET A 34 6.03 -10.61 15.17
C MET A 34 6.40 -11.94 15.82
N LYS A 35 5.54 -12.95 15.71
CA LYS A 35 5.82 -14.29 16.24
C LYS A 35 7.01 -14.94 15.56
N ARG A 36 7.20 -14.69 14.26
CA ARG A 36 8.35 -15.23 13.53
C ARG A 36 9.67 -14.62 14.01
N VAL A 37 9.63 -13.33 14.37
CA VAL A 37 10.82 -12.61 14.84
C VAL A 37 11.11 -12.91 16.30
N SER A 38 10.08 -13.01 17.14
CA SER A 38 10.22 -13.20 18.59
C SER A 38 9.24 -14.25 19.09
N PRO A 39 9.48 -15.54 18.82
CA PRO A 39 8.58 -16.62 19.25
C PRO A 39 8.46 -16.65 20.78
N GLY A 40 7.23 -16.72 21.25
CA GLY A 40 6.94 -16.87 22.68
C GLY A 40 6.84 -15.59 23.50
N GLU A 41 7.15 -14.43 22.90
CA GLU A 41 7.12 -13.15 23.61
C GLU A 41 6.05 -12.19 23.10
N VAL A 42 5.03 -12.71 22.41
CA VAL A 42 4.03 -11.86 21.77
C VAL A 42 2.75 -11.84 22.59
N ASP A 43 2.38 -10.64 23.07
CA ASP A 43 1.09 -10.41 23.71
C ASP A 43 0.11 -9.94 22.63
N GLU A 44 -0.70 -10.86 22.14
CA GLU A 44 -1.60 -10.58 21.02
C GLU A 44 -2.65 -9.52 21.32
N GLU A 45 -3.22 -9.54 22.53
CA GLU A 45 -4.24 -8.55 22.90
C GLU A 45 -3.67 -7.14 22.95
N LEU A 46 -2.46 -7.01 23.50
CA LEU A 46 -1.79 -5.72 23.58
C LEU A 46 -1.48 -5.16 22.18
N ILE A 47 -1.02 -6.03 21.28
CA ILE A 47 -0.75 -5.64 19.90
C ILE A 47 -2.03 -5.21 19.21
N ARG A 48 -3.12 -5.97 19.35
CA ARG A 48 -4.41 -5.63 18.75
C ARG A 48 -4.89 -4.26 19.22
N GLU A 49 -4.76 -4.00 20.51
CA GLU A 49 -5.18 -2.74 21.09
C GLU A 49 -4.35 -1.56 20.57
N ARG A 50 -3.03 -1.71 20.58
CA ARG A 50 -2.12 -0.61 20.18
C ARG A 50 -2.04 -0.37 18.67
N ALA A 51 -2.15 -1.41 17.87
CA ALA A 51 -2.00 -1.32 16.44
C ALA A 51 -3.32 -1.09 15.69
N ARG A 52 -4.46 -1.19 16.36
CA ARG A 52 -5.78 -1.09 15.73
C ARG A 52 -5.98 0.23 14.99
N GLY A 53 -5.67 1.34 15.64
CA GLY A 53 -5.85 2.68 15.04
C GLY A 53 -5.05 2.85 13.76
N GLU A 54 -3.79 2.41 13.78
CA GLU A 54 -2.94 2.49 12.61
C GLU A 54 -3.40 1.54 11.50
N ALA A 55 -3.86 0.34 11.86
CA ALA A 55 -4.41 -0.59 10.88
C ALA A 55 -5.61 0.01 10.17
N ILE A 56 -6.53 0.62 10.91
CA ILE A 56 -7.71 1.28 10.34
C ILE A 56 -7.30 2.41 9.40
N ARG A 57 -6.35 3.21 9.81
CA ARG A 57 -5.83 4.33 9.03
C ARG A 57 -5.23 3.85 7.71
N GLN A 58 -4.41 2.82 7.74
CA GLN A 58 -3.78 2.25 6.54
C GLN A 58 -4.82 1.65 5.59
N ILE A 59 -5.79 0.93 6.12
CA ILE A 59 -6.85 0.32 5.30
C ILE A 59 -7.69 1.43 4.65
N ARG A 60 -8.07 2.44 5.43
CA ARG A 60 -8.87 3.56 4.91
C ARG A 60 -8.12 4.27 3.79
N SER A 61 -6.83 4.56 3.99
CA SER A 61 -5.98 5.17 2.97
C SER A 61 -5.95 4.34 1.69
N ARG A 62 -5.78 3.03 1.83
CA ARG A 62 -5.74 2.10 0.70
C ARG A 62 -7.05 2.09 -0.08
N LEU A 63 -8.17 2.03 0.63
CA LEU A 63 -9.50 2.03 0.00
C LEU A 63 -9.78 3.34 -0.74
N ILE A 64 -9.35 4.46 -0.17
CA ILE A 64 -9.50 5.77 -0.81
C ILE A 64 -8.69 5.82 -2.11
N LEU A 65 -7.45 5.37 -2.08
CA LEU A 65 -6.59 5.37 -3.26
C LEU A 65 -7.13 4.43 -4.34
N ASP A 66 -7.63 3.27 -3.96
CA ASP A 66 -8.24 2.33 -4.90
C ASP A 66 -9.48 2.94 -5.58
N ALA A 67 -10.30 3.65 -4.82
CA ALA A 67 -11.47 4.33 -5.37
C ALA A 67 -11.09 5.46 -6.34
N ILE A 68 -10.05 6.22 -6.02
CA ILE A 68 -9.54 7.28 -6.89
C ILE A 68 -8.98 6.68 -8.18
N ALA A 69 -8.21 5.59 -8.08
CA ALA A 69 -7.64 4.91 -9.24
C ALA A 69 -8.75 4.48 -10.21
N GLU A 70 -9.83 3.91 -9.66
CA GLU A 70 -10.97 3.50 -10.47
C GLU A 70 -11.66 4.70 -11.12
N ALA A 71 -11.94 5.75 -10.34
CA ALA A 71 -12.61 6.95 -10.84
C ALA A 71 -11.80 7.67 -11.92
N GLU A 72 -10.48 7.70 -11.79
CA GLU A 72 -9.57 8.37 -12.73
C GLU A 72 -9.02 7.42 -13.79
N ASN A 73 -9.50 6.18 -13.82
CA ASN A 73 -9.09 5.16 -14.79
C ASN A 73 -7.55 4.96 -14.83
N ILE A 74 -6.91 4.97 -13.67
CA ILE A 74 -5.48 4.71 -13.54
C ILE A 74 -5.28 3.20 -13.62
N GLN A 75 -4.40 2.75 -14.50
CA GLN A 75 -4.18 1.33 -14.75
C GLN A 75 -2.71 0.97 -14.68
N VAL A 76 -2.45 -0.30 -14.40
CA VAL A 76 -1.11 -0.90 -14.37
C VAL A 76 -1.11 -2.09 -15.31
N SER A 77 -0.24 -2.06 -16.32
CA SER A 77 -0.12 -3.15 -17.29
C SER A 77 0.85 -4.22 -16.78
N ASP A 78 0.83 -5.37 -17.44
CA ASP A 78 1.80 -6.45 -17.15
C ASP A 78 3.23 -5.97 -17.38
N LYS A 79 3.44 -5.15 -18.41
CA LYS A 79 4.75 -4.55 -18.68
C LYS A 79 5.21 -3.69 -17.51
N ASP A 80 4.31 -2.91 -16.91
CA ASP A 80 4.62 -2.08 -15.75
C ASP A 80 5.08 -2.92 -14.56
N VAL A 81 4.42 -4.06 -14.35
CA VAL A 81 4.79 -4.99 -13.28
C VAL A 81 6.17 -5.58 -13.56
N GLU A 82 6.44 -5.98 -14.80
CA GLU A 82 7.74 -6.50 -15.22
C GLU A 82 8.86 -5.48 -14.98
N GLU A 83 8.63 -4.23 -15.33
CA GLU A 83 9.58 -3.15 -15.11
C GLU A 83 9.85 -2.92 -13.63
N LYS A 84 8.81 -3.03 -12.81
CA LYS A 84 8.95 -2.89 -11.35
C LYS A 84 9.77 -4.03 -10.77
N ILE A 85 9.56 -5.25 -11.23
CA ILE A 85 10.34 -6.41 -10.81
C ILE A 85 11.82 -6.21 -11.16
N ALA A 86 12.09 -5.74 -12.39
CA ALA A 86 13.45 -5.46 -12.83
C ALA A 86 14.12 -4.41 -11.96
N GLU A 87 13.39 -3.36 -11.61
CA GLU A 87 13.86 -2.28 -10.75
C GLU A 87 14.20 -2.77 -9.34
N ILE A 88 13.32 -3.60 -8.77
CA ILE A 88 13.55 -4.20 -7.46
C ILE A 88 14.77 -5.11 -7.48
N ALA A 89 14.89 -5.93 -8.54
CA ALA A 89 16.02 -6.84 -8.71
C ALA A 89 17.34 -6.08 -8.78
N GLN A 90 17.37 -4.96 -9.50
CA GLN A 90 18.56 -4.12 -9.61
C GLN A 90 18.92 -3.52 -8.25
N SER A 91 17.93 -3.04 -7.53
CA SER A 91 18.12 -2.46 -6.19
C SER A 91 18.68 -3.48 -5.20
N LYS A 92 18.22 -4.72 -5.28
CA LYS A 92 18.66 -5.81 -4.40
C LYS A 92 19.86 -6.59 -4.95
N LYS A 93 20.36 -6.21 -6.13
CA LYS A 93 21.47 -6.88 -6.82
C LYS A 93 21.17 -8.37 -7.04
N THR A 94 19.96 -8.66 -7.47
CA THR A 94 19.46 -10.01 -7.72
C THR A 94 19.14 -10.16 -9.19
N ASP A 95 19.18 -11.39 -9.70
CA ASP A 95 18.77 -11.70 -11.07
C ASP A 95 17.25 -11.47 -11.20
N PRO A 96 16.79 -10.65 -12.17
CA PRO A 96 15.35 -10.42 -12.38
C PRO A 96 14.54 -11.70 -12.62
N VAL A 97 15.12 -12.67 -13.33
CA VAL A 97 14.44 -13.94 -13.60
C VAL A 97 14.20 -14.72 -12.30
N LYS A 98 15.22 -14.76 -11.44
CA LYS A 98 15.12 -15.46 -10.15
C LYS A 98 14.12 -14.77 -9.23
N LEU A 99 14.11 -13.44 -9.23
CA LEU A 99 13.15 -12.68 -8.43
C LEU A 99 11.74 -12.94 -8.92
N LYS A 100 11.53 -12.90 -10.23
CA LYS A 100 10.23 -13.18 -10.82
C LYS A 100 9.73 -14.57 -10.46
N GLU A 101 10.63 -15.57 -10.51
CA GLU A 101 10.28 -16.93 -10.12
C GLU A 101 9.89 -17.03 -8.64
N SER A 102 10.58 -16.30 -7.77
CA SER A 102 10.29 -16.32 -6.33
C SER A 102 8.95 -15.66 -5.98
N ILE A 103 8.47 -14.72 -6.80
CA ILE A 103 7.19 -14.04 -6.58
C ILE A 103 6.13 -14.48 -7.60
N ALA A 104 6.36 -15.61 -8.28
CA ALA A 104 5.50 -16.09 -9.35
C ALA A 104 4.13 -16.60 -8.88
N SER A 105 3.89 -16.72 -7.56
CA SER A 105 2.56 -17.05 -7.09
C SER A 105 1.61 -15.94 -7.53
N GLU A 106 0.43 -16.32 -7.98
CA GLU A 106 -0.58 -15.40 -8.49
C GLU A 106 -0.90 -14.30 -7.47
N ASP A 107 -0.99 -14.67 -6.20
CA ASP A 107 -1.32 -13.72 -5.13
C ASP A 107 -0.24 -12.66 -4.95
N ARG A 108 1.03 -13.01 -5.04
CA ARG A 108 2.13 -12.05 -4.89
C ARG A 108 2.22 -11.09 -6.06
N LEU A 109 1.97 -11.58 -7.26
CA LEU A 109 1.95 -10.72 -8.44
C LEU A 109 0.79 -9.73 -8.37
N GLU A 110 -0.37 -10.17 -7.90
CA GLU A 110 -1.52 -9.31 -7.72
C GLU A 110 -1.26 -8.25 -6.64
N ASP A 111 -0.63 -8.63 -5.54
CA ASP A 111 -0.25 -7.70 -4.48
C ASP A 111 0.70 -6.63 -5.00
N LEU A 112 1.67 -7.02 -5.81
CA LEU A 112 2.62 -6.09 -6.42
C LEU A 112 1.90 -5.14 -7.38
N ARG A 113 0.97 -5.64 -8.16
CA ARG A 113 0.15 -4.84 -9.07
C ARG A 113 -0.66 -3.79 -8.31
N GLU A 114 -1.30 -4.20 -7.23
CA GLU A 114 -2.09 -3.30 -6.39
C GLU A 114 -1.24 -2.22 -5.75
N GLU A 115 -0.07 -2.60 -5.25
CA GLU A 115 0.88 -1.66 -4.65
C GLU A 115 1.35 -0.63 -5.68
N LEU A 116 1.67 -1.09 -6.89
CA LEU A 116 2.11 -0.21 -7.97
C LEU A 116 0.98 0.73 -8.40
N LEU A 117 -0.27 0.24 -8.40
CA LEU A 117 -1.43 1.06 -8.71
C LEU A 117 -1.61 2.19 -7.70
N ARG A 118 -1.46 1.89 -6.41
CA ARG A 118 -1.54 2.92 -5.36
C ARG A 118 -0.42 3.94 -5.48
N GLU A 119 0.77 3.49 -5.80
CA GLU A 119 1.92 4.37 -6.02
C GLU A 119 1.65 5.34 -7.17
N ARG A 120 1.13 4.85 -8.28
CA ARG A 120 0.76 5.68 -9.44
C ARG A 120 -0.37 6.65 -9.12
N THR A 121 -1.32 6.21 -8.32
CA THR A 121 -2.43 7.06 -7.89
C THR A 121 -1.91 8.22 -7.04
N LEU A 122 -0.97 7.94 -6.13
CA LEU A 122 -0.33 9.00 -5.35
C LEU A 122 0.46 9.97 -6.23
N GLU A 123 1.19 9.46 -7.20
CA GLU A 123 1.93 10.30 -8.14
C GLU A 123 0.99 11.21 -8.94
N PHE A 124 -0.14 10.68 -9.36
CA PHE A 124 -1.18 11.45 -10.04
C PHE A 124 -1.69 12.59 -9.15
N LEU A 125 -1.97 12.31 -7.89
CA LEU A 125 -2.44 13.31 -6.93
C LEU A 125 -1.37 14.35 -6.64
N VAL A 126 -0.12 13.96 -6.53
CA VAL A 126 1.00 14.89 -6.32
C VAL A 126 1.14 15.84 -7.50
N ARG A 127 1.05 15.32 -8.73
CA ARG A 127 1.14 16.16 -9.93
C ARG A 127 0.00 17.16 -10.01
N ASN A 128 -1.21 16.75 -9.69
CA ASN A 128 -2.37 17.62 -9.68
C ASN A 128 -2.26 18.70 -8.60
N ALA A 129 -1.75 18.36 -7.43
CA ALA A 129 -1.52 19.33 -6.37
C ALA A 129 -0.51 20.40 -6.78
N LYS A 130 0.59 19.99 -7.44
CA LYS A 130 1.61 20.92 -7.92
C LYS A 130 1.06 21.86 -9.00
N ILE A 131 0.25 21.33 -9.91
CA ILE A 131 -0.39 22.13 -10.96
C ILE A 131 -1.32 23.18 -10.33
N THR A 132 -2.11 22.79 -9.34
CA THR A 132 -3.02 23.68 -8.65
C THR A 132 -2.25 24.82 -7.95
N ILE A 133 -1.14 24.49 -7.27
CA ILE A 133 -0.28 25.48 -6.62
C ILE A 133 0.29 26.45 -7.64
N SER A 134 0.77 25.95 -8.78
CA SER A 134 1.31 26.77 -9.86
C SER A 134 0.29 27.75 -10.42
N LYS A 135 -0.97 27.35 -10.52
CA LYS A 135 -2.05 28.20 -11.02
C LYS A 135 -2.43 29.29 -10.05
N VAL A 136 -2.24 29.09 -8.77
CA VAL A 136 -2.55 30.08 -7.73
C VAL A 136 -1.49 31.18 -7.71
N HIS A 137 -0.28 30.87 -8.07
CA HIS A 137 0.84 31.80 -8.13
C HIS A 137 1.03 32.35 -9.54
#